data_19bff6eef2cdf33cc9db310bf0a5743b
#
_entry.id   19bff6eef2cdf33cc9db310bf0a5743b
#
_cell.length_a   1.000
_cell.length_b   1.000
_cell.length_c   1.000
_cell.angle_alpha   90.00
_cell.angle_beta   90.00
_cell.angle_gamma   90.00
#
_symmetry.space_group_name_H-M   'P 1'
#
loop_
_entity.id
_entity.type
_entity.pdbx_description
1 polymer ?
#
loop_
_entity_poly.entity_id
_entity_poly.type
_entity_poly.pdbx_seq_one_letter_code
_entity_poly.pdbx_strand_id
1 'polypeptide(L)'
;KEIYTTGNHIWFVKGDKGRVEINTENLEPGMKIPFNTSKVWSQVNPSPFGVAHGFFTGDGYKSYERPRANFCGDKIALLPYFTPSNVTGTESEYTTLGMPMSFNELPSLYETPSYLYGWLSGYFAADGCVDTEGRCTISSSKKENLEFVRNVLCVLGMPVNQIRIQNRISN
;
A
#
# COMPACT_ATOMS: atom_id res chain seq x y z
N LYS A 1 16.91 -2.11 3.19
CA LYS A 1 17.27 -3.54 3.08
C LYS A 1 18.70 -3.63 2.61
N GLU A 2 19.53 -4.37 3.34
CA GLU A 2 20.87 -4.72 2.93
C GLU A 2 20.83 -6.02 2.14
N ILE A 3 21.64 -6.12 1.10
CA ILE A 3 21.81 -7.33 0.29
C ILE A 3 23.26 -7.75 0.43
N TYR A 4 23.48 -8.96 0.87
CA TYR A 4 24.82 -9.55 1.01
C TYR A 4 25.10 -10.45 -0.19
N THR A 5 26.18 -10.19 -0.89
CA THR A 5 26.62 -10.98 -2.06
C THR A 5 28.13 -11.21 -2.02
N THR A 6 28.60 -12.17 -2.77
CA THR A 6 30.04 -12.35 -3.01
C THR A 6 30.58 -11.23 -3.94
N GLY A 7 31.87 -10.90 -3.83
CA GLY A 7 32.48 -9.84 -4.64
C GLY A 7 32.36 -10.06 -6.15
N ASN A 8 32.35 -11.31 -6.59
CA ASN A 8 32.23 -11.71 -8.01
C ASN A 8 30.79 -11.89 -8.49
N HIS A 9 29.75 -11.60 -7.66
CA HIS A 9 28.37 -11.65 -8.12
C HIS A 9 28.12 -10.57 -9.19
N ILE A 10 27.50 -10.96 -10.30
CA ILE A 10 27.26 -10.08 -11.43
C ILE A 10 25.92 -9.35 -11.26
N TRP A 11 25.98 -8.03 -11.40
CA TRP A 11 24.84 -7.14 -11.45
C TRP A 11 24.67 -6.56 -12.84
N PHE A 12 23.44 -6.28 -13.21
CA PHE A 12 23.13 -5.50 -14.40
C PHE A 12 22.85 -4.06 -13.97
N VAL A 13 23.64 -3.11 -14.45
CA VAL A 13 23.44 -1.68 -14.19
C VAL A 13 23.03 -0.96 -15.46
N LYS A 14 22.35 0.18 -15.32
CA LYS A 14 22.00 1.04 -16.46
C LYS A 14 23.24 1.84 -16.88
N GLY A 15 23.79 1.55 -18.04
CA GLY A 15 24.81 2.36 -18.70
C GLY A 15 24.21 3.27 -19.79
N ASP A 16 25.05 4.11 -20.41
CA ASP A 16 24.62 5.10 -21.41
C ASP A 16 24.05 4.46 -22.69
N LYS A 17 24.54 3.29 -23.07
CA LYS A 17 24.11 2.56 -24.27
C LYS A 17 23.26 1.33 -23.97
N GLY A 18 22.76 1.21 -22.75
CA GLY A 18 21.93 0.07 -22.33
C GLY A 18 22.41 -0.58 -21.03
N ARG A 19 22.18 -1.88 -20.91
CA ARG A 19 22.52 -2.66 -19.71
C ARG A 19 23.99 -3.07 -19.76
N VAL A 20 24.71 -2.88 -18.64
CA VAL A 20 26.12 -3.25 -18.47
C VAL A 20 26.23 -4.23 -17.32
N GLU A 21 27.05 -5.27 -17.46
CA GLU A 21 27.39 -6.21 -16.39
C GLU A 21 28.52 -5.64 -15.53
N ILE A 22 28.38 -5.74 -14.21
CA ILE A 22 29.39 -5.29 -13.24
C ILE A 22 29.44 -6.24 -12.03
N ASN A 23 30.61 -6.56 -11.54
CA ASN A 23 30.78 -7.34 -10.33
C ASN A 23 30.47 -6.50 -9.09
N THR A 24 30.04 -7.15 -7.99
CA THR A 24 29.73 -6.45 -6.72
C THR A 24 30.88 -5.57 -6.24
N GLU A 25 32.11 -6.04 -6.36
CA GLU A 25 33.33 -5.30 -5.95
C GLU A 25 33.54 -3.99 -6.71
N ASN A 26 32.92 -3.84 -7.88
CA ASN A 26 33.01 -2.66 -8.74
C ASN A 26 31.72 -1.82 -8.71
N LEU A 27 30.75 -2.14 -7.84
CA LEU A 27 29.56 -1.34 -7.67
C LEU A 27 29.89 -0.05 -6.90
N GLU A 28 29.45 1.08 -7.45
CA GLU A 28 29.62 2.39 -6.84
C GLU A 28 28.28 3.02 -6.43
N PRO A 29 28.25 3.83 -5.38
CA PRO A 29 27.06 4.59 -5.00
C PRO A 29 26.55 5.46 -6.17
N GLY A 30 25.26 5.38 -6.43
CA GLY A 30 24.61 6.11 -7.53
C GLY A 30 24.41 5.29 -8.82
N MET A 31 25.02 4.13 -8.96
CA MET A 31 24.71 3.21 -10.06
C MET A 31 23.27 2.73 -9.99
N LYS A 32 22.58 2.71 -11.13
CA LYS A 32 21.16 2.32 -11.22
C LYS A 32 21.03 0.85 -11.61
N ILE A 33 20.61 0.03 -10.68
CA ILE A 33 20.29 -1.38 -10.93
C ILE A 33 18.86 -1.43 -11.47
N PRO A 34 18.61 -1.94 -12.69
CA PRO A 34 17.25 -2.13 -13.19
C PRO A 34 16.55 -3.17 -12.31
N PHE A 35 15.47 -2.77 -11.70
CA PHE A 35 14.64 -3.67 -10.90
C PHE A 35 13.55 -4.24 -11.80
N ASN A 36 13.63 -5.54 -12.09
CA ASN A 36 12.58 -6.22 -12.84
C ASN A 36 11.58 -6.79 -11.82
N THR A 37 10.48 -6.12 -11.64
CA THR A 37 9.38 -6.64 -10.82
C THR A 37 8.50 -7.54 -11.67
N SER A 38 8.26 -8.77 -11.21
CA SER A 38 7.11 -9.52 -11.70
C SER A 38 5.86 -8.70 -11.36
N LYS A 39 5.03 -8.41 -12.37
CA LYS A 39 3.77 -7.65 -12.16
C LYS A 39 2.73 -8.55 -11.49
N VAL A 40 2.96 -8.92 -10.25
CA VAL A 40 2.08 -9.83 -9.48
C VAL A 40 0.66 -9.26 -9.41
N TRP A 41 0.53 -7.94 -9.20
CA TRP A 41 -0.76 -7.26 -9.13
C TRP A 41 -1.63 -7.45 -10.38
N SER A 42 -1.03 -7.63 -11.58
CA SER A 42 -1.80 -7.82 -12.81
C SER A 42 -2.35 -9.23 -12.98
N GLN A 43 -1.98 -10.15 -12.08
CA GLN A 43 -2.35 -11.57 -12.12
C GLN A 43 -3.34 -11.95 -11.02
N VAL A 44 -3.68 -11.03 -10.14
CA VAL A 44 -4.56 -11.28 -9.00
C VAL A 44 -5.65 -10.22 -8.89
N ASN A 45 -6.83 -10.64 -8.45
CA ASN A 45 -7.90 -9.72 -8.08
C ASN A 45 -7.75 -9.32 -6.61
N PRO A 46 -8.11 -8.07 -6.24
CA PRO A 46 -8.09 -7.63 -4.87
C PRO A 46 -9.10 -8.42 -4.02
N SER A 47 -8.67 -8.95 -2.88
CA SER A 47 -9.54 -9.62 -1.92
C SER A 47 -10.53 -8.61 -1.31
N PRO A 48 -11.86 -8.88 -1.30
CA PRO A 48 -12.83 -8.01 -0.63
C PRO A 48 -12.51 -7.76 0.85
N PHE A 49 -12.09 -8.79 1.56
CA PHE A 49 -11.69 -8.68 2.97
C PHE A 49 -10.43 -7.82 3.14
N GLY A 50 -9.47 -7.93 2.22
CA GLY A 50 -8.31 -7.05 2.16
C GLY A 50 -8.71 -5.59 1.93
N VAL A 51 -9.65 -5.31 1.00
CA VAL A 51 -10.16 -3.95 0.74
C VAL A 51 -10.79 -3.37 2.02
N ALA A 52 -11.62 -4.13 2.72
CA ALA A 52 -12.23 -3.68 3.98
C ALA A 52 -11.17 -3.35 5.04
N HIS A 53 -10.14 -4.19 5.19
CA HIS A 53 -9.05 -3.95 6.13
C HIS A 53 -8.24 -2.71 5.76
N GLY A 54 -7.88 -2.54 4.49
CA GLY A 54 -7.13 -1.38 4.01
C GLY A 54 -7.89 -0.08 4.20
N PHE A 55 -9.18 -0.05 3.87
CA PHE A 55 -10.03 1.10 4.11
C PHE A 55 -10.10 1.46 5.60
N PHE A 56 -10.24 0.45 6.47
CA PHE A 56 -10.20 0.66 7.91
C PHE A 56 -8.85 1.24 8.38
N THR A 57 -7.73 0.83 7.79
CA THR A 57 -6.40 1.35 8.16
C THR A 57 -6.28 2.86 7.96
N GLY A 58 -6.96 3.43 6.95
CA GLY A 58 -7.00 4.88 6.68
C GLY A 58 -8.10 5.59 7.47
N ASP A 59 -9.35 5.24 7.22
CA ASP A 59 -10.55 5.90 7.74
C ASP A 59 -11.18 5.22 8.96
N GLY A 60 -10.55 4.16 9.48
CA GLY A 60 -11.07 3.45 10.64
C GLY A 60 -10.80 4.17 11.97
N TYR A 61 -11.65 3.88 12.93
CA TYR A 61 -11.52 4.35 14.31
C TYR A 61 -11.94 3.26 15.31
N LYS A 62 -11.55 3.45 16.57
CA LYS A 62 -11.98 2.56 17.65
C LYS A 62 -13.15 3.19 18.40
N SER A 63 -14.21 2.41 18.59
CA SER A 63 -15.32 2.76 19.46
C SER A 63 -15.54 1.62 20.45
N TYR A 64 -15.34 1.89 21.75
CA TYR A 64 -15.36 0.88 22.80
C TYR A 64 -14.47 -0.33 22.45
N GLU A 65 -13.22 -0.06 22.09
CA GLU A 65 -12.20 -1.03 21.66
C GLU A 65 -12.55 -1.83 20.38
N ARG A 66 -13.68 -1.57 19.74
CA ARG A 66 -14.10 -2.26 18.51
C ARG A 66 -13.76 -1.43 17.27
N PRO A 67 -13.18 -2.06 16.24
CA PRO A 67 -12.92 -1.40 14.97
C PRO A 67 -14.22 -0.97 14.28
N ARG A 68 -14.28 0.27 13.80
CA ARG A 68 -15.39 0.85 13.04
C ARG A 68 -14.86 1.75 11.93
N ALA A 69 -15.64 1.89 10.86
CA ALA A 69 -15.37 2.87 9.81
C ALA A 69 -16.68 3.54 9.37
N ASN A 70 -16.60 4.83 9.04
CA ASN A 70 -17.71 5.59 8.50
C ASN A 70 -17.54 5.77 6.99
N PHE A 71 -18.66 5.75 6.28
CA PHE A 71 -18.74 5.93 4.83
C PHE A 71 -19.67 7.09 4.55
N CYS A 72 -19.16 8.11 3.87
CA CYS A 72 -19.92 9.24 3.37
C CYS A 72 -19.47 9.62 1.96
N GLY A 73 -20.32 10.28 1.21
CA GLY A 73 -20.03 10.68 -0.17
C GLY A 73 -19.64 9.50 -1.06
N ASP A 74 -18.60 9.67 -1.88
CA ASP A 74 -18.17 8.65 -2.85
C ASP A 74 -17.67 7.35 -2.19
N LYS A 75 -17.27 7.39 -0.91
CA LYS A 75 -16.82 6.21 -0.16
C LYS A 75 -17.94 5.20 0.10
N ILE A 76 -19.21 5.59 -0.02
CA ILE A 76 -20.37 4.68 0.04
C ILE A 76 -20.27 3.56 -1.02
N ALA A 77 -19.62 3.81 -2.14
CA ALA A 77 -19.38 2.80 -3.17
C ALA A 77 -18.55 1.59 -2.67
N LEU A 78 -17.88 1.71 -1.54
CA LEU A 78 -17.11 0.61 -0.92
C LEU A 78 -17.95 -0.33 -0.06
N LEU A 79 -19.22 0.02 0.24
CA LEU A 79 -20.11 -0.83 1.05
C LEU A 79 -20.21 -2.30 0.61
N PRO A 80 -20.17 -2.64 -0.70
CA PRO A 80 -20.19 -4.05 -1.13
C PRO A 80 -19.03 -4.91 -0.63
N TYR A 81 -17.92 -4.30 -0.20
CA TYR A 81 -16.79 -5.01 0.42
C TYR A 81 -17.04 -5.36 1.90
N PHE A 82 -18.12 -4.86 2.48
CA PHE A 82 -18.53 -5.13 3.85
C PHE A 82 -19.81 -5.97 3.84
N THR A 83 -19.93 -6.87 4.81
CA THR A 83 -21.15 -7.68 4.94
C THR A 83 -22.30 -6.80 5.42
N PRO A 84 -23.55 -6.99 4.91
CA PRO A 84 -24.71 -6.19 5.33
C PRO A 84 -24.96 -6.19 6.85
N SER A 85 -24.67 -7.30 7.54
CA SER A 85 -24.79 -7.43 8.98
C SER A 85 -23.83 -6.55 9.78
N ASN A 86 -22.77 -6.04 9.13
CA ASN A 86 -21.75 -5.20 9.74
C ASN A 86 -21.95 -3.72 9.42
N VAL A 87 -23.03 -3.34 8.75
CA VAL A 87 -23.27 -1.96 8.31
C VAL A 87 -24.61 -1.47 8.83
N THR A 88 -24.63 -0.27 9.37
CA THR A 88 -25.82 0.47 9.78
C THR A 88 -25.70 1.92 9.34
N GLY A 89 -26.81 2.61 9.11
CA GLY A 89 -26.78 4.03 8.74
C GLY A 89 -28.01 4.50 7.98
N THR A 90 -27.84 5.65 7.33
CA THR A 90 -28.84 6.33 6.49
C THR A 90 -28.34 6.44 5.05
N GLU A 91 -29.15 7.01 4.14
CA GLU A 91 -28.75 7.20 2.74
C GLU A 91 -27.48 8.03 2.52
N SER A 92 -27.13 8.90 3.49
CA SER A 92 -25.98 9.80 3.37
C SER A 92 -24.76 9.39 4.18
N GLU A 93 -24.91 8.47 5.14
CA GLU A 93 -23.81 8.04 6.02
C GLU A 93 -24.06 6.62 6.53
N TYR A 94 -23.05 5.80 6.47
CA TYR A 94 -23.06 4.43 6.97
C TYR A 94 -21.90 4.20 7.92
N THR A 95 -22.12 3.35 8.93
CA THR A 95 -21.09 2.93 9.88
C THR A 95 -20.99 1.42 9.91
N THR A 96 -19.79 0.89 9.93
CA THR A 96 -19.55 -0.56 10.14
C THR A 96 -19.66 -0.92 11.60
N LEU A 97 -20.19 -2.13 11.87
CA LEU A 97 -20.26 -2.74 13.19
C LEU A 97 -19.58 -4.10 13.18
N GLY A 98 -18.87 -4.44 14.27
CA GLY A 98 -18.31 -5.79 14.44
C GLY A 98 -17.18 -6.15 13.48
N MET A 99 -16.39 -5.17 13.07
CA MET A 99 -15.18 -5.42 12.29
C MET A 99 -14.19 -6.29 13.09
N PRO A 100 -13.39 -7.15 12.41
CA PRO A 100 -12.38 -7.97 13.08
C PRO A 100 -11.39 -7.15 13.89
N MET A 101 -11.06 -7.61 15.10
CA MET A 101 -10.07 -6.94 15.95
C MET A 101 -8.70 -6.82 15.31
N SER A 102 -8.33 -7.76 14.42
CA SER A 102 -7.10 -7.73 13.65
C SER A 102 -6.96 -6.52 12.72
N PHE A 103 -8.08 -5.83 12.41
CA PHE A 103 -8.04 -4.61 11.60
C PHE A 103 -7.38 -3.42 12.33
N ASN A 104 -7.19 -3.51 13.64
CA ASN A 104 -6.44 -2.52 14.41
C ASN A 104 -4.92 -2.54 14.14
N GLU A 105 -4.43 -3.56 13.45
CA GLU A 105 -3.02 -3.79 13.15
C GLU A 105 -2.79 -3.82 11.64
N LEU A 106 -1.57 -3.54 11.21
CA LEU A 106 -1.19 -3.74 9.80
C LEU A 106 -1.16 -5.25 9.52
N PRO A 107 -1.58 -5.71 8.33
CA PRO A 107 -1.54 -7.12 7.99
C PRO A 107 -0.08 -7.62 7.86
N SER A 108 0.09 -8.93 7.89
CA SER A 108 1.38 -9.55 7.60
C SER A 108 1.75 -9.36 6.12
N LEU A 109 3.03 -9.14 5.82
CA LEU A 109 3.54 -9.18 4.43
C LEU A 109 3.55 -10.60 3.84
N TYR A 110 3.31 -11.64 4.64
CA TYR A 110 3.17 -13.04 4.20
C TYR A 110 1.73 -13.39 3.80
N GLU A 111 0.80 -12.44 3.88
CA GLU A 111 -0.54 -12.60 3.33
C GLU A 111 -0.50 -12.84 1.81
N THR A 112 -1.57 -13.42 1.27
CA THR A 112 -1.65 -13.67 -0.18
C THR A 112 -1.54 -12.37 -0.98
N PRO A 113 -0.97 -12.40 -2.20
CA PRO A 113 -0.93 -11.22 -3.07
C PRO A 113 -2.32 -10.58 -3.30
N SER A 114 -3.37 -11.40 -3.39
CA SER A 114 -4.76 -10.95 -3.50
C SER A 114 -5.19 -10.13 -2.27
N TYR A 115 -4.81 -10.58 -1.08
CA TYR A 115 -5.10 -9.86 0.17
C TYR A 115 -4.34 -8.53 0.23
N LEU A 116 -3.03 -8.56 -0.01
CA LEU A 116 -2.19 -7.35 0.02
C LEU A 116 -2.62 -6.33 -1.04
N TYR A 117 -3.02 -6.79 -2.22
CA TYR A 117 -3.57 -5.91 -3.26
C TYR A 117 -4.91 -5.31 -2.83
N GLY A 118 -5.80 -6.11 -2.21
CA GLY A 118 -7.03 -5.62 -1.61
C GLY A 118 -6.76 -4.57 -0.54
N TRP A 119 -5.84 -4.86 0.40
CA TRP A 119 -5.47 -3.92 1.45
C TRP A 119 -4.94 -2.59 0.89
N LEU A 120 -4.03 -2.66 -0.08
CA LEU A 120 -3.50 -1.46 -0.74
C LEU A 120 -4.62 -0.65 -1.42
N SER A 121 -5.55 -1.32 -2.11
CA SER A 121 -6.68 -0.68 -2.80
C SER A 121 -7.61 0.02 -1.81
N GLY A 122 -7.94 -0.64 -0.70
CA GLY A 122 -8.78 -0.06 0.35
C GLY A 122 -8.12 1.12 1.06
N TYR A 123 -6.83 0.99 1.39
CA TYR A 123 -6.08 2.08 2.01
C TYR A 123 -5.92 3.29 1.06
N PHE A 124 -5.71 3.04 -0.23
CA PHE A 124 -5.68 4.10 -1.23
C PHE A 124 -7.05 4.78 -1.38
N ALA A 125 -8.14 4.04 -1.31
CA ALA A 125 -9.49 4.61 -1.34
C ALA A 125 -9.82 5.47 -0.11
N ALA A 126 -9.18 5.20 1.04
CA ALA A 126 -9.30 6.02 2.26
C ALA A 126 -8.46 7.31 2.17
N ASP A 127 -7.14 7.17 1.96
CA ASP A 127 -6.13 8.22 2.14
C ASP A 127 -5.38 8.57 0.84
N GLY A 128 -5.70 7.92 -0.27
CA GLY A 128 -5.06 8.13 -1.56
C GLY A 128 -5.60 9.35 -2.31
N CYS A 129 -4.77 9.86 -3.20
CA CYS A 129 -5.12 10.93 -4.12
C CYS A 129 -4.50 10.66 -5.50
N VAL A 130 -5.24 11.00 -6.55
CA VAL A 130 -4.75 11.02 -7.92
C VAL A 130 -4.78 12.47 -8.39
N ASP A 131 -3.62 12.99 -8.79
CA ASP A 131 -3.55 14.36 -9.30
C ASP A 131 -3.98 14.44 -10.80
N THR A 132 -4.01 15.65 -11.33
CA THR A 132 -4.41 15.92 -12.72
C THR A 132 -3.47 15.30 -13.77
N GLU A 133 -2.27 14.91 -13.37
CA GLU A 133 -1.29 14.21 -14.23
C GLU A 133 -1.37 12.68 -14.09
N GLY A 134 -2.34 12.17 -13.31
CA GLY A 134 -2.52 10.73 -13.06
C GLY A 134 -1.52 10.13 -12.06
N ARG A 135 -0.81 10.95 -11.29
CA ARG A 135 0.12 10.46 -10.25
C ARG A 135 -0.65 10.08 -9.00
N CYS A 136 -0.46 8.84 -8.56
CA CYS A 136 -1.06 8.33 -7.34
C CYS A 136 -0.16 8.66 -6.13
N THR A 137 -0.75 9.24 -5.09
CA THR A 137 -0.06 9.54 -3.82
C THR A 137 -0.88 9.05 -2.63
N ILE A 138 -0.22 8.62 -1.57
CA ILE A 138 -0.82 8.32 -0.27
C ILE A 138 -0.10 9.16 0.77
N SER A 139 -0.87 9.79 1.66
CA SER A 139 -0.35 10.57 2.78
C SER A 139 -0.77 9.93 4.10
N SER A 140 0.11 9.91 5.09
CA SER A 140 -0.22 9.44 6.44
C SER A 140 0.58 10.21 7.49
N SER A 141 -0.01 10.42 8.65
CA SER A 141 0.69 10.91 9.84
C SER A 141 1.56 9.82 10.50
N LYS A 142 1.31 8.54 10.16
CA LYS A 142 2.03 7.39 10.68
C LYS A 142 3.04 6.90 9.63
N LYS A 143 4.33 7.08 9.92
CA LYS A 143 5.41 6.68 9.02
C LYS A 143 5.39 5.17 8.75
N GLU A 144 5.06 4.36 9.76
CA GLU A 144 4.94 2.91 9.64
C GLU A 144 3.94 2.47 8.57
N ASN A 145 2.82 3.18 8.41
CA ASN A 145 1.84 2.87 7.37
C ASN A 145 2.44 3.07 5.97
N LEU A 146 3.19 4.15 5.74
CA LEU A 146 3.84 4.42 4.46
C LEU A 146 4.97 3.44 4.16
N GLU A 147 5.74 3.05 5.18
CA GLU A 147 6.77 2.00 5.05
C GLU A 147 6.14 0.65 4.69
N PHE A 148 5.00 0.32 5.31
CA PHE A 148 4.25 -0.87 4.97
C PHE A 148 3.71 -0.82 3.54
N VAL A 149 3.08 0.30 3.11
CA VAL A 149 2.66 0.52 1.71
C VAL A 149 3.81 0.26 0.75
N ARG A 150 5.00 0.82 1.02
CA ARG A 150 6.18 0.59 0.18
C ARG A 150 6.56 -0.89 0.08
N ASN A 151 6.48 -1.61 1.19
CA ASN A 151 6.77 -3.05 1.18
C ASN A 151 5.72 -3.85 0.40
N VAL A 152 4.44 -3.52 0.56
CA VAL A 152 3.33 -4.13 -0.21
C VAL A 152 3.51 -3.87 -1.71
N LEU A 153 3.82 -2.62 -2.11
CA LEU A 153 4.11 -2.28 -3.51
C LEU A 153 5.26 -3.11 -4.08
N CYS A 154 6.33 -3.32 -3.29
CA CYS A 154 7.44 -4.19 -3.68
C CYS A 154 7.01 -5.65 -3.86
N VAL A 155 6.19 -6.21 -2.95
CA VAL A 155 5.66 -7.58 -3.06
C VAL A 155 4.78 -7.73 -4.30
N LEU A 156 3.95 -6.75 -4.58
CA LEU A 156 3.06 -6.75 -5.75
C LEU A 156 3.78 -6.44 -7.07
N GLY A 157 5.05 -6.05 -7.03
CA GLY A 157 5.80 -5.69 -8.22
C GLY A 157 5.40 -4.34 -8.82
N MET A 158 4.91 -3.42 -8.00
CA MET A 158 4.59 -2.05 -8.39
C MET A 158 5.77 -1.11 -8.12
N PRO A 159 6.10 -0.19 -9.05
CA PRO A 159 7.13 0.81 -8.79
C PRO A 159 6.69 1.77 -7.70
N VAL A 160 7.63 2.18 -6.84
CA VAL A 160 7.39 3.11 -5.75
C VAL A 160 8.50 4.14 -5.65
N ASN A 161 8.13 5.38 -5.38
CA ASN A 161 9.04 6.47 -5.10
C ASN A 161 9.42 6.51 -3.61
N GLN A 162 10.31 7.43 -3.27
CA GLN A 162 10.73 7.65 -1.89
C GLN A 162 9.59 8.22 -1.04
N ILE A 163 9.54 7.81 0.23
CA ILE A 163 8.71 8.45 1.25
C ILE A 163 9.29 9.83 1.53
N ARG A 164 8.45 10.87 1.47
CA ARG A 164 8.84 12.26 1.73
C ARG A 164 8.14 12.76 2.99
N ILE A 165 8.87 13.50 3.81
CA ILE A 165 8.30 14.20 4.97
C ILE A 165 7.87 15.58 4.49
N GLN A 166 6.61 15.93 4.74
CA GLN A 166 6.07 17.27 4.49
C GLN A 166 5.71 17.90 5.84
N ASN A 167 6.38 18.98 6.21
CA ASN A 167 5.96 19.80 7.33
C ASN A 167 4.82 20.71 6.86
N ARG A 168 3.59 20.38 7.23
CA ARG A 168 2.47 21.31 7.06
C ARG A 168 2.54 22.35 8.17
N ILE A 169 2.83 23.59 7.81
CA ILE A 169 2.62 24.73 8.71
C ILE A 169 1.10 24.94 8.71
N SER A 170 0.44 24.63 9.83
CA SER A 170 -0.96 25.02 10.03
C SER A 170 -0.98 26.56 10.20
N ASN A 171 -1.57 27.24 9.25
CA ASN A 171 -1.96 28.64 9.40
C ASN A 171 -3.16 28.74 10.34
#